data_34fc23547afc382331ca1e191b78b492
#
_entry.id   34fc23547afc382331ca1e191b78b492
#
_cell.length_a   1.000
_cell.length_b   1.000
_cell.length_c   1.000
_cell.angle_alpha   90.00
_cell.angle_beta   90.00
_cell.angle_gamma   90.00
#
_symmetry.space_group_name_H-M   'P 1'
#
loop_
_entity.id
_entity.type
_entity.pdbx_description
1 polymer ?
#
loop_
_entity_poly.entity_id
_entity_poly.type
_entity_poly.pdbx_seq_one_letter_code
_entity_poly.pdbx_strand_id
1 'polypeptide(L)'
;MSGIEGKVVAITGAGSGIGEATALLLAERGARVVLGARRAERLEALAARIEKAGGEAAWVRTDVTRREDLSGLVRLARERYGKLDVLVSNAGVGLISPLDDLRVEDWEEMIDVNLKGVLYGIAEALPVFREQGFGHFVNIVSTAGLRVSPLQSVYAATKNAVRTLSEGLRQEAGEGLRVTVVSPGFVRTDFADRMDAEVKVQIVEKMDSIAIPPAAVARAVAFAVEQPDGVDVGDIVVRPTAQD
;
A
#
# COMPACT_ATOMS: atom_id res chain seq x y z
N MET A 1 2.13 25.80 3.48
CA MET A 1 1.26 24.69 3.91
C MET A 1 1.80 23.43 3.28
N SER A 2 1.81 22.32 3.99
CA SER A 2 2.19 21.02 3.41
C SER A 2 1.20 20.67 2.29
N GLY A 3 1.69 20.17 1.14
CA GLY A 3 0.82 19.68 0.07
C GLY A 3 -0.04 18.47 0.46
N ILE A 4 0.07 18.01 1.71
CA ILE A 4 -0.68 16.91 2.33
C ILE A 4 -1.88 17.41 3.14
N GLU A 5 -1.80 18.62 3.69
CA GLU A 5 -2.85 19.17 4.56
C GLU A 5 -4.23 19.19 3.89
N GLY A 6 -5.23 18.65 4.57
CA GLY A 6 -6.63 18.56 4.10
C GLY A 6 -6.89 17.52 3.00
N LYS A 7 -5.87 16.77 2.54
CA LYS A 7 -6.08 15.64 1.61
C LYS A 7 -6.77 14.47 2.33
N VAL A 8 -7.70 13.83 1.65
CA VAL A 8 -8.37 12.60 2.09
C VAL A 8 -7.64 11.40 1.49
N VAL A 9 -7.06 10.57 2.34
CA VAL A 9 -6.20 9.45 1.95
C VAL A 9 -6.77 8.13 2.46
N ALA A 10 -7.22 7.27 1.55
CA ALA A 10 -7.61 5.90 1.88
C ALA A 10 -6.39 4.96 1.79
N ILE A 11 -6.22 4.09 2.79
CA ILE A 11 -5.04 3.21 2.91
C ILE A 11 -5.49 1.78 3.18
N THR A 12 -5.16 0.85 2.28
CA THR A 12 -5.39 -0.58 2.51
C THR A 12 -4.23 -1.20 3.28
N GLY A 13 -4.52 -2.22 4.08
CA GLY A 13 -3.49 -2.84 4.94
C GLY A 13 -2.97 -1.90 6.03
N ALA A 14 -3.80 -0.93 6.48
CA ALA A 14 -3.42 0.09 7.45
C ALA A 14 -3.16 -0.44 8.87
N GLY A 15 -3.52 -1.69 9.19
CA GLY A 15 -3.46 -2.23 10.55
C GLY A 15 -2.05 -2.61 11.04
N SER A 16 -0.99 -2.48 10.24
CA SER A 16 0.40 -2.77 10.65
C SER A 16 1.43 -2.25 9.65
N GLY A 17 2.70 -2.27 10.03
CA GLY A 17 3.85 -2.10 9.17
C GLY A 17 3.85 -0.79 8.38
N ILE A 18 4.01 -0.89 7.05
CA ILE A 18 4.09 0.27 6.16
C ILE A 18 2.79 1.07 6.15
N GLY A 19 1.63 0.37 6.14
CA GLY A 19 0.32 1.02 6.12
C GLY A 19 0.04 1.84 7.38
N GLU A 20 0.32 1.27 8.56
CA GLU A 20 0.22 1.98 9.84
C GLU A 20 1.15 3.20 9.90
N ALA A 21 2.42 3.02 9.53
CA ALA A 21 3.41 4.11 9.53
C ALA A 21 3.02 5.23 8.54
N THR A 22 2.45 4.87 7.39
CA THR A 22 1.96 5.82 6.40
C THR A 22 0.76 6.60 6.94
N ALA A 23 -0.21 5.92 7.56
CA ALA A 23 -1.38 6.56 8.15
C ALA A 23 -0.99 7.58 9.23
N LEU A 24 -0.09 7.20 10.14
CA LEU A 24 0.40 8.09 11.20
C LEU A 24 1.11 9.32 10.64
N LEU A 25 2.04 9.14 9.70
CA LEU A 25 2.79 10.25 9.13
C LEU A 25 1.92 11.20 8.33
N LEU A 26 0.98 10.68 7.53
CA LEU A 26 0.09 11.53 6.74
C LEU A 26 -0.90 12.30 7.64
N ALA A 27 -1.44 11.66 8.69
CA ALA A 27 -2.29 12.32 9.66
C ALA A 27 -1.54 13.41 10.44
N GLU A 28 -0.30 13.16 10.85
CA GLU A 28 0.59 14.17 11.49
C GLU A 28 0.80 15.39 10.59
N ARG A 29 0.79 15.19 9.25
CA ARG A 29 0.93 16.28 8.26
C ARG A 29 -0.41 16.91 7.85
N GLY A 30 -1.51 16.60 8.56
CA GLY A 30 -2.82 17.21 8.36
C GLY A 30 -3.71 16.52 7.31
N ALA A 31 -3.38 15.30 6.86
CA ALA A 31 -4.30 14.51 6.06
C ALA A 31 -5.44 13.93 6.92
N ARG A 32 -6.60 13.74 6.30
CA ARG A 32 -7.71 12.95 6.82
C ARG A 32 -7.57 11.53 6.29
N VAL A 33 -7.31 10.56 7.18
CA VAL A 33 -7.01 9.20 6.75
C VAL A 33 -8.22 8.27 6.91
N VAL A 34 -8.42 7.41 5.92
CA VAL A 34 -9.45 6.38 5.93
C VAL A 34 -8.76 5.01 5.89
N LEU A 35 -8.87 4.28 7.00
CA LEU A 35 -8.07 3.10 7.28
C LEU A 35 -8.86 1.83 6.92
N GLY A 36 -8.29 0.99 6.06
CA GLY A 36 -8.86 -0.30 5.68
C GLY A 36 -7.91 -1.46 6.01
N ALA A 37 -8.38 -2.45 6.75
CA ALA A 37 -7.70 -3.73 6.97
C ALA A 37 -8.67 -4.80 7.51
N ARG A 38 -8.23 -6.06 7.55
CA ARG A 38 -9.07 -7.17 8.04
C ARG A 38 -9.29 -7.16 9.55
N ARG A 39 -8.32 -6.67 10.34
CA ARG A 39 -8.34 -6.66 11.81
C ARG A 39 -8.90 -5.33 12.32
N ALA A 40 -10.20 -5.33 12.65
CA ALA A 40 -10.93 -4.13 13.08
C ALA A 40 -10.33 -3.51 14.35
N GLU A 41 -9.93 -4.34 15.32
CA GLU A 41 -9.34 -3.91 16.58
C GLU A 41 -8.04 -3.11 16.41
N ARG A 42 -7.24 -3.45 15.39
CA ARG A 42 -6.02 -2.69 15.07
C ARG A 42 -6.34 -1.35 14.41
N LEU A 43 -7.38 -1.30 13.57
CA LEU A 43 -7.83 -0.06 12.94
C LEU A 43 -8.39 0.91 13.96
N GLU A 44 -9.21 0.42 14.88
CA GLU A 44 -9.78 1.21 15.97
C GLU A 44 -8.67 1.80 16.86
N ALA A 45 -7.71 0.98 17.28
CA ALA A 45 -6.57 1.45 18.07
C ALA A 45 -5.72 2.49 17.33
N LEU A 46 -5.51 2.31 16.01
CA LEU A 46 -4.76 3.26 15.19
C LEU A 46 -5.52 4.57 15.03
N ALA A 47 -6.83 4.53 14.75
CA ALA A 47 -7.66 5.72 14.66
C ALA A 47 -7.65 6.51 15.96
N ALA A 48 -7.82 5.84 17.12
CA ALA A 48 -7.75 6.48 18.44
C ALA A 48 -6.38 7.15 18.70
N ARG A 49 -5.28 6.54 18.25
CA ARG A 49 -3.93 7.14 18.36
C ARG A 49 -3.80 8.41 17.52
N ILE A 50 -4.34 8.39 16.29
CA ILE A 50 -4.33 9.56 15.39
C ILE A 50 -5.17 10.69 15.97
N GLU A 51 -6.39 10.40 16.44
CA GLU A 51 -7.30 11.38 17.04
C GLU A 51 -6.71 11.98 18.31
N LYS A 52 -6.09 11.17 19.16
CA LYS A 52 -5.39 11.64 20.37
C LYS A 52 -4.23 12.59 20.06
N ALA A 53 -3.60 12.44 18.90
CA ALA A 53 -2.56 13.33 18.42
C ALA A 53 -3.09 14.58 17.70
N GLY A 54 -4.43 14.77 17.62
CA GLY A 54 -5.09 15.90 16.98
C GLY A 54 -5.33 15.72 15.48
N GLY A 55 -5.10 14.53 14.91
CA GLY A 55 -5.41 14.20 13.52
C GLY A 55 -6.85 13.72 13.33
N GLU A 56 -7.24 13.49 12.08
CA GLU A 56 -8.55 12.97 11.68
C GLU A 56 -8.41 11.58 11.07
N ALA A 57 -9.16 10.60 11.59
CA ALA A 57 -9.19 9.24 11.05
C ALA A 57 -10.62 8.69 11.00
N ALA A 58 -10.88 7.87 9.99
CA ALA A 58 -12.04 6.98 9.93
C ALA A 58 -11.56 5.59 9.56
N TRP A 59 -12.32 4.54 9.86
CA TRP A 59 -11.92 3.19 9.52
C TRP A 59 -13.10 2.29 9.18
N VAL A 60 -12.83 1.28 8.37
CA VAL A 60 -13.78 0.21 8.05
C VAL A 60 -13.01 -1.10 7.83
N ARG A 61 -13.59 -2.20 8.32
CA ARG A 61 -13.03 -3.52 8.03
C ARG A 61 -13.01 -3.75 6.53
N THR A 62 -11.84 -4.08 5.99
CA THR A 62 -11.63 -4.21 4.54
C THR A 62 -10.77 -5.44 4.25
N ASP A 63 -11.34 -6.38 3.52
CA ASP A 63 -10.61 -7.47 2.87
C ASP A 63 -10.46 -7.13 1.39
N VAL A 64 -9.23 -6.89 0.94
CA VAL A 64 -8.96 -6.45 -0.45
C VAL A 64 -9.26 -7.52 -1.49
N THR A 65 -9.47 -8.77 -1.08
CA THR A 65 -9.94 -9.85 -1.98
C THR A 65 -11.43 -9.74 -2.30
N ARG A 66 -12.15 -8.85 -1.61
CA ARG A 66 -13.59 -8.61 -1.79
C ARG A 66 -13.81 -7.20 -2.32
N ARG A 67 -14.29 -7.10 -3.54
CA ARG A 67 -14.49 -5.82 -4.21
C ARG A 67 -15.44 -4.89 -3.42
N GLU A 68 -16.47 -5.47 -2.80
CA GLU A 68 -17.46 -4.73 -2.01
C GLU A 68 -16.84 -4.02 -0.80
N ASP A 69 -15.79 -4.60 -0.21
CA ASP A 69 -15.08 -4.01 0.91
C ASP A 69 -14.29 -2.77 0.46
N LEU A 70 -13.68 -2.82 -0.75
CA LEU A 70 -13.01 -1.65 -1.35
C LEU A 70 -14.03 -0.55 -1.70
N SER A 71 -15.20 -0.92 -2.21
CA SER A 71 -16.31 0.02 -2.41
C SER A 71 -16.71 0.71 -1.09
N GLY A 72 -16.82 -0.07 0.00
CA GLY A 72 -17.08 0.45 1.34
C GLY A 72 -16.02 1.45 1.82
N LEU A 73 -14.73 1.17 1.59
CA LEU A 73 -13.61 2.05 1.96
C LEU A 73 -13.68 3.39 1.20
N VAL A 74 -13.87 3.35 -0.11
CA VAL A 74 -13.98 4.55 -0.97
C VAL A 74 -15.23 5.36 -0.61
N ARG A 75 -16.36 4.68 -0.39
CA ARG A 75 -17.61 5.32 0.04
C ARG A 75 -17.44 6.02 1.37
N LEU A 76 -16.83 5.40 2.37
CA LEU A 76 -16.57 6.01 3.68
C LEU A 76 -15.76 7.30 3.54
N ALA A 77 -14.75 7.35 2.66
CA ALA A 77 -13.97 8.55 2.40
C ALA A 77 -14.87 9.69 1.90
N ARG A 78 -15.73 9.40 0.91
CA ARG A 78 -16.66 10.37 0.33
C ARG A 78 -17.73 10.85 1.32
N GLU A 79 -18.35 9.93 2.05
CA GLU A 79 -19.41 10.25 3.02
C GLU A 79 -18.88 11.06 4.19
N ARG A 80 -17.69 10.72 4.71
CA ARG A 80 -17.12 11.37 5.89
C ARG A 80 -16.45 12.70 5.59
N TYR A 81 -15.78 12.81 4.41
CA TYR A 81 -14.90 13.94 4.10
C TYR A 81 -15.20 14.63 2.75
N GLY A 82 -16.25 14.19 2.03
CA GLY A 82 -16.74 14.80 0.80
C GLY A 82 -15.94 14.48 -0.47
N LYS A 83 -14.77 13.82 -0.36
CA LYS A 83 -13.87 13.52 -1.49
C LYS A 83 -12.95 12.35 -1.18
N LEU A 84 -12.18 11.91 -2.18
CA LEU A 84 -11.01 11.05 -2.03
C LEU A 84 -9.87 11.65 -2.86
N ASP A 85 -8.76 12.05 -2.25
CA ASP A 85 -7.61 12.59 -2.98
C ASP A 85 -6.59 11.50 -3.35
N VAL A 86 -6.38 10.52 -2.45
CA VAL A 86 -5.35 9.49 -2.63
C VAL A 86 -5.87 8.12 -2.22
N LEU A 87 -5.62 7.11 -3.04
CA LEU A 87 -5.75 5.70 -2.65
C LEU A 87 -4.36 5.07 -2.55
N VAL A 88 -3.97 4.63 -1.35
CA VAL A 88 -2.74 3.88 -1.11
C VAL A 88 -3.07 2.39 -1.09
N SER A 89 -2.73 1.68 -2.16
CA SER A 89 -2.82 0.22 -2.26
C SER A 89 -1.60 -0.41 -1.61
N ASN A 90 -1.68 -0.63 -0.30
CA ASN A 90 -0.57 -1.14 0.50
C ASN A 90 -0.79 -2.59 0.99
N ALA A 91 -2.02 -3.08 1.10
CA ALA A 91 -2.28 -4.46 1.50
C ALA A 91 -1.51 -5.45 0.62
N GLY A 92 -0.85 -6.40 1.24
CA GLY A 92 -0.06 -7.41 0.53
C GLY A 92 0.38 -8.55 1.43
N VAL A 93 0.65 -9.69 0.81
CA VAL A 93 1.19 -10.90 1.46
C VAL A 93 2.40 -11.41 0.67
N GLY A 94 3.34 -12.06 1.36
CA GLY A 94 4.52 -12.67 0.74
C GLY A 94 4.70 -14.10 1.25
N LEU A 95 3.96 -15.03 0.68
CA LEU A 95 4.01 -16.46 1.01
C LEU A 95 5.05 -17.12 0.09
N ILE A 96 6.33 -16.79 0.34
CA ILE A 96 7.43 -17.24 -0.52
C ILE A 96 7.88 -18.66 -0.17
N SER A 97 8.12 -19.46 -1.20
CA SER A 97 8.58 -20.85 -1.12
C SER A 97 9.23 -21.30 -2.43
N PRO A 98 9.98 -22.40 -2.46
CA PRO A 98 10.35 -23.05 -3.71
C PRO A 98 9.13 -23.38 -4.55
N LEU A 99 9.22 -23.28 -5.88
CA LEU A 99 8.12 -23.67 -6.78
C LEU A 99 7.82 -25.19 -6.69
N ASP A 100 8.85 -25.99 -6.39
CA ASP A 100 8.71 -27.45 -6.24
C ASP A 100 7.81 -27.86 -5.07
N ASP A 101 7.58 -26.98 -4.10
CA ASP A 101 6.65 -27.23 -2.97
C ASP A 101 5.18 -27.23 -3.41
N LEU A 102 4.89 -26.74 -4.63
CA LEU A 102 3.55 -26.71 -5.24
C LEU A 102 2.47 -26.13 -4.33
N ARG A 103 2.77 -25.05 -3.62
CA ARG A 103 1.86 -24.39 -2.68
C ARG A 103 0.85 -23.51 -3.42
N VAL A 104 -0.04 -24.15 -4.16
CA VAL A 104 -0.98 -23.50 -5.08
C VAL A 104 -1.89 -22.50 -4.35
N GLU A 105 -2.38 -22.83 -3.17
CA GLU A 105 -3.25 -21.97 -2.36
C GLU A 105 -2.54 -20.67 -1.97
N ASP A 106 -1.24 -20.72 -1.67
CA ASP A 106 -0.44 -19.53 -1.37
C ASP A 106 -0.25 -18.66 -2.63
N TRP A 107 -0.10 -19.29 -3.80
CA TRP A 107 0.00 -18.57 -5.07
C TRP A 107 -1.31 -17.83 -5.40
N GLU A 108 -2.44 -18.51 -5.21
CA GLU A 108 -3.78 -17.92 -5.38
C GLU A 108 -3.99 -16.76 -4.42
N GLU A 109 -3.65 -16.93 -3.12
CA GLU A 109 -3.77 -15.85 -2.14
C GLU A 109 -2.88 -14.64 -2.52
N MET A 110 -1.62 -14.87 -2.96
CA MET A 110 -0.76 -13.78 -3.43
C MET A 110 -1.34 -13.04 -4.62
N ILE A 111 -1.94 -13.75 -5.58
CA ILE A 111 -2.60 -13.15 -6.74
C ILE A 111 -3.82 -12.35 -6.29
N ASP A 112 -4.64 -12.93 -5.43
CA ASP A 112 -5.89 -12.31 -4.98
C ASP A 112 -5.63 -11.04 -4.16
N VAL A 113 -4.68 -11.09 -3.23
CA VAL A 113 -4.36 -9.94 -2.38
C VAL A 113 -3.52 -8.91 -3.13
N ASN A 114 -2.38 -9.33 -3.71
CA ASN A 114 -1.37 -8.38 -4.21
C ASN A 114 -1.75 -7.77 -5.56
N LEU A 115 -2.51 -8.49 -6.41
CA LEU A 115 -2.86 -8.03 -7.75
C LEU A 115 -4.35 -7.68 -7.86
N LYS A 116 -5.27 -8.62 -7.58
CA LYS A 116 -6.71 -8.34 -7.67
C LYS A 116 -7.14 -7.26 -6.68
N GLY A 117 -6.58 -7.24 -5.46
CA GLY A 117 -6.85 -6.19 -4.49
C GLY A 117 -6.53 -4.79 -5.01
N VAL A 118 -5.43 -4.64 -5.76
CA VAL A 118 -5.09 -3.36 -6.43
C VAL A 118 -6.07 -3.05 -7.55
N LEU A 119 -6.41 -4.04 -8.39
CA LEU A 119 -7.41 -3.88 -9.47
C LEU A 119 -8.77 -3.44 -8.93
N TYR A 120 -9.22 -4.02 -7.82
CA TYR A 120 -10.48 -3.63 -7.19
C TYR A 120 -10.40 -2.21 -6.61
N GLY A 121 -9.27 -1.85 -5.99
CA GLY A 121 -9.03 -0.48 -5.54
C GLY A 121 -9.13 0.53 -6.69
N ILE A 122 -8.51 0.23 -7.82
CA ILE A 122 -8.61 1.07 -9.03
C ILE A 122 -10.06 1.13 -9.53
N ALA A 123 -10.75 0.00 -9.61
CA ALA A 123 -12.14 -0.06 -10.10
C ALA A 123 -13.09 0.80 -9.27
N GLU A 124 -12.87 0.90 -7.95
CA GLU A 124 -13.73 1.69 -7.05
C GLU A 124 -13.31 3.17 -6.96
N ALA A 125 -12.01 3.48 -7.02
CA ALA A 125 -11.53 4.86 -6.88
C ALA A 125 -11.49 5.63 -8.22
N LEU A 126 -11.21 4.97 -9.34
CA LEU A 126 -11.07 5.62 -10.64
C LEU A 126 -12.33 6.40 -11.07
N PRO A 127 -13.56 5.87 -10.95
CA PRO A 127 -14.77 6.65 -11.26
C PRO A 127 -14.89 7.92 -10.40
N VAL A 128 -14.54 7.82 -9.10
CA VAL A 128 -14.56 8.96 -8.18
C VAL A 128 -13.53 10.01 -8.59
N PHE A 129 -12.32 9.61 -8.92
CA PHE A 129 -11.28 10.52 -9.39
C PHE A 129 -11.64 11.19 -10.72
N ARG A 130 -12.29 10.44 -11.63
CA ARG A 130 -12.80 11.03 -12.91
C ARG A 130 -13.90 12.06 -12.67
N GLU A 131 -14.84 11.78 -11.75
CA GLU A 131 -15.90 12.71 -11.36
C GLU A 131 -15.33 13.99 -10.73
N GLN A 132 -14.32 13.85 -9.88
CA GLN A 132 -13.64 14.97 -9.21
C GLN A 132 -12.71 15.78 -10.15
N GLY A 133 -12.21 15.17 -11.23
CA GLY A 133 -11.18 15.74 -12.10
C GLY A 133 -9.76 15.64 -11.53
N PHE A 134 -9.55 15.01 -10.38
CA PHE A 134 -8.25 14.80 -9.75
C PHE A 134 -8.24 13.51 -8.94
N GLY A 135 -7.04 12.96 -8.72
CA GLY A 135 -6.82 11.81 -7.87
C GLY A 135 -5.39 11.29 -7.94
N HIS A 136 -5.01 10.45 -6.98
CA HIS A 136 -3.67 9.89 -6.94
C HIS A 136 -3.71 8.42 -6.47
N PHE A 137 -3.24 7.52 -7.31
CA PHE A 137 -3.00 6.12 -6.94
C PHE A 137 -1.56 5.95 -6.47
N VAL A 138 -1.37 5.47 -5.25
CA VAL A 138 -0.04 5.10 -4.72
C VAL A 138 -0.02 3.59 -4.47
N ASN A 139 0.73 2.85 -5.26
CA ASN A 139 0.79 1.40 -5.19
C ASN A 139 2.10 0.93 -4.54
N ILE A 140 1.99 0.22 -3.41
CA ILE A 140 3.15 -0.35 -2.72
C ILE A 140 3.50 -1.69 -3.37
N VAL A 141 4.60 -1.69 -4.10
CA VAL A 141 5.10 -2.85 -4.84
C VAL A 141 6.19 -3.58 -4.02
N SER A 142 7.38 -3.70 -4.54
CA SER A 142 8.58 -4.27 -3.89
C SER A 142 9.77 -4.19 -4.84
N THR A 143 10.99 -4.20 -4.31
CA THR A 143 12.19 -4.46 -5.13
C THR A 143 12.16 -5.84 -5.79
N ALA A 144 11.39 -6.81 -5.27
CA ALA A 144 11.13 -8.09 -5.91
C ALA A 144 10.39 -7.96 -7.26
N GLY A 145 9.61 -6.90 -7.46
CA GLY A 145 9.00 -6.57 -8.75
C GLY A 145 9.99 -5.98 -9.78
N LEU A 146 11.20 -5.63 -9.36
CA LEU A 146 12.28 -5.12 -10.21
C LEU A 146 13.34 -6.18 -10.51
N ARG A 147 13.64 -7.02 -9.52
CA ARG A 147 14.63 -8.10 -9.59
C ARG A 147 14.13 -9.32 -8.85
N VAL A 148 14.04 -10.44 -9.56
CA VAL A 148 13.60 -11.72 -8.97
C VAL A 148 14.77 -12.35 -8.20
N SER A 149 14.46 -12.90 -7.04
CA SER A 149 15.37 -13.76 -6.26
C SER A 149 14.77 -15.16 -6.12
N PRO A 150 15.58 -16.20 -5.85
CA PRO A 150 15.07 -17.53 -5.53
C PRO A 150 13.96 -17.47 -4.47
N LEU A 151 13.05 -18.43 -4.46
CA LEU A 151 11.87 -18.58 -3.61
C LEU A 151 10.75 -17.55 -3.83
N GLN A 152 11.00 -16.46 -4.56
CA GLN A 152 10.09 -15.31 -4.68
C GLN A 152 9.32 -15.25 -6.02
N SER A 153 9.34 -16.30 -6.83
CA SER A 153 8.85 -16.24 -8.21
C SER A 153 7.42 -15.73 -8.32
N VAL A 154 6.47 -16.30 -7.60
CA VAL A 154 5.05 -15.89 -7.67
C VAL A 154 4.85 -14.52 -7.01
N TYR A 155 5.46 -14.28 -5.84
CA TYR A 155 5.43 -12.96 -5.20
C TYR A 155 5.96 -11.87 -6.13
N ALA A 156 7.15 -12.08 -6.73
CA ALA A 156 7.76 -11.15 -7.66
C ALA A 156 6.88 -10.92 -8.90
N ALA A 157 6.26 -11.97 -9.43
CA ALA A 157 5.33 -11.87 -10.55
C ALA A 157 4.12 -10.98 -10.20
N THR A 158 3.50 -11.14 -9.01
CA THR A 158 2.39 -10.28 -8.59
C THR A 158 2.84 -8.82 -8.45
N LYS A 159 4.01 -8.56 -7.90
CA LYS A 159 4.54 -7.20 -7.73
C LYS A 159 4.97 -6.57 -9.06
N ASN A 160 5.55 -7.34 -9.97
CA ASN A 160 5.84 -6.87 -11.32
C ASN A 160 4.55 -6.56 -12.10
N ALA A 161 3.51 -7.41 -11.97
CA ALA A 161 2.20 -7.17 -12.59
C ALA A 161 1.58 -5.84 -12.12
N VAL A 162 1.62 -5.53 -10.81
CA VAL A 162 1.14 -4.24 -10.28
C VAL A 162 1.96 -3.07 -10.83
N ARG A 163 3.28 -3.22 -10.95
CA ARG A 163 4.13 -2.18 -11.56
C ARG A 163 3.74 -1.91 -13.01
N THR A 164 3.56 -2.97 -13.81
CA THR A 164 3.12 -2.85 -15.21
C THR A 164 1.73 -2.23 -15.32
N LEU A 165 0.79 -2.68 -14.47
CA LEU A 165 -0.56 -2.13 -14.38
C LEU A 165 -0.54 -0.64 -14.03
N SER A 166 0.31 -0.23 -13.09
CA SER A 166 0.46 1.17 -12.67
C SER A 166 0.93 2.07 -13.81
N GLU A 167 1.90 1.60 -14.62
CA GLU A 167 2.37 2.34 -15.79
C GLU A 167 1.27 2.42 -16.87
N GLY A 168 0.53 1.34 -17.13
CA GLY A 168 -0.62 1.37 -18.03
C GLY A 168 -1.68 2.38 -17.56
N LEU A 169 -2.03 2.35 -16.28
CA LEU A 169 -2.98 3.29 -15.68
C LEU A 169 -2.48 4.74 -15.81
N ARG A 170 -1.18 5.00 -15.57
CA ARG A 170 -0.59 6.33 -15.72
C ARG A 170 -0.75 6.88 -17.14
N GLN A 171 -0.50 6.03 -18.15
CA GLN A 171 -0.65 6.44 -19.57
C GLN A 171 -2.11 6.72 -19.95
N GLU A 172 -3.08 6.04 -19.32
CA GLU A 172 -4.51 6.21 -19.56
C GLU A 172 -5.16 7.27 -18.66
N ALA A 173 -4.46 7.69 -17.60
CA ALA A 173 -5.00 8.54 -16.54
C ALA A 173 -5.37 9.95 -17.03
N GLY A 174 -4.59 10.53 -17.96
CA GLY A 174 -4.73 11.93 -18.38
C GLY A 174 -4.18 12.92 -17.34
N GLU A 175 -4.37 14.20 -17.57
CA GLU A 175 -3.69 15.28 -16.82
C GLU A 175 -4.14 15.41 -15.35
N GLY A 176 -5.33 14.95 -14.99
CA GLY A 176 -5.89 15.14 -13.63
C GLY A 176 -5.54 14.03 -12.64
N LEU A 177 -4.93 12.92 -13.09
CA LEU A 177 -4.65 11.77 -12.22
C LEU A 177 -3.16 11.46 -12.18
N ARG A 178 -2.67 11.16 -10.97
CA ARG A 178 -1.28 10.75 -10.73
C ARG A 178 -1.22 9.27 -10.35
N VAL A 179 -0.12 8.62 -10.72
CA VAL A 179 0.10 7.22 -10.38
C VAL A 179 1.54 7.02 -9.93
N THR A 180 1.73 6.70 -8.66
CA THR A 180 3.05 6.45 -8.09
C THR A 180 3.20 4.99 -7.71
N VAL A 181 4.32 4.40 -8.07
CA VAL A 181 4.79 3.10 -7.57
C VAL A 181 5.86 3.33 -6.52
N VAL A 182 5.67 2.77 -5.33
CA VAL A 182 6.72 2.74 -4.30
C VAL A 182 7.20 1.30 -4.15
N SER A 183 8.50 1.07 -4.37
CA SER A 183 9.15 -0.25 -4.35
C SER A 183 10.07 -0.38 -3.14
N PRO A 184 9.58 -0.85 -1.98
CA PRO A 184 10.41 -1.10 -0.82
C PRO A 184 11.34 -2.31 -1.02
N GLY A 185 12.54 -2.24 -0.43
CA GLY A 185 13.37 -3.41 -0.15
C GLY A 185 12.95 -4.08 1.16
N PHE A 186 13.93 -4.59 1.94
CA PHE A 186 13.65 -5.18 3.24
C PHE A 186 13.18 -4.13 4.24
N VAL A 187 11.97 -4.30 4.77
CA VAL A 187 11.34 -3.42 5.76
C VAL A 187 10.95 -4.24 6.98
N ARG A 188 11.22 -3.74 8.18
CA ARG A 188 10.89 -4.40 9.45
C ARG A 188 9.39 -4.36 9.70
N THR A 189 8.71 -5.45 9.35
CA THR A 189 7.25 -5.64 9.45
C THR A 189 6.92 -7.08 9.80
N ASP A 190 5.64 -7.37 10.05
CA ASP A 190 5.09 -8.72 10.25
C ASP A 190 5.04 -9.54 8.92
N PHE A 191 5.79 -9.14 7.88
CA PHE A 191 5.72 -9.75 6.54
C PHE A 191 6.06 -11.24 6.51
N ALA A 192 7.02 -11.66 7.34
CA ALA A 192 7.47 -13.05 7.42
C ALA A 192 6.59 -13.96 8.30
N ASP A 193 5.59 -13.42 9.00
CA ASP A 193 4.86 -14.17 10.04
C ASP A 193 4.11 -15.39 9.52
N ARG A 194 3.73 -15.38 8.25
CA ARG A 194 2.96 -16.44 7.60
C ARG A 194 3.79 -17.36 6.70
N MET A 195 5.11 -17.19 6.67
CA MET A 195 6.03 -18.05 5.93
C MET A 195 6.28 -19.35 6.66
N ASP A 196 6.69 -20.40 5.94
CA ASP A 196 7.15 -21.63 6.53
C ASP A 196 8.37 -21.42 7.42
N ALA A 197 8.52 -22.26 8.44
CA ALA A 197 9.52 -22.09 9.48
C ALA A 197 10.96 -21.92 8.94
N GLU A 198 11.35 -22.74 7.95
CA GLU A 198 12.71 -22.70 7.38
C GLU A 198 12.95 -21.41 6.58
N VAL A 199 11.99 -21.02 5.74
CA VAL A 199 12.06 -19.78 4.95
C VAL A 199 11.99 -18.56 5.87
N LYS A 200 11.10 -18.62 6.88
CA LYS A 200 10.95 -17.55 7.87
C LYS A 200 12.26 -17.24 8.58
N VAL A 201 13.00 -18.24 9.04
CA VAL A 201 14.29 -18.05 9.73
C VAL A 201 15.25 -17.25 8.84
N GLN A 202 15.44 -17.66 7.59
CA GLN A 202 16.33 -16.97 6.64
C GLN A 202 15.91 -15.52 6.36
N ILE A 203 14.60 -15.30 6.20
CA ILE A 203 14.07 -13.95 5.93
C ILE A 203 14.17 -13.06 7.15
N VAL A 204 13.86 -13.57 8.36
CA VAL A 204 13.96 -12.81 9.61
C VAL A 204 15.42 -12.45 9.91
N GLU A 205 16.38 -13.38 9.78
CA GLU A 205 17.81 -13.10 9.94
C GLU A 205 18.28 -11.98 8.97
N LYS A 206 17.83 -12.05 7.71
CA LYS A 206 18.12 -11.00 6.73
C LYS A 206 17.48 -9.67 7.13
N MET A 207 16.21 -9.68 7.55
CA MET A 207 15.49 -8.48 8.01
C MET A 207 16.18 -7.86 9.24
N ASP A 208 16.56 -8.67 10.22
CA ASP A 208 17.22 -8.18 11.44
C ASP A 208 18.57 -7.51 11.13
N SER A 209 19.30 -8.02 10.12
CA SER A 209 20.60 -7.48 9.75
C SER A 209 20.54 -6.18 8.95
N ILE A 210 19.53 -5.99 8.05
CA ILE A 210 19.56 -4.87 7.10
C ILE A 210 18.26 -4.08 6.98
N ALA A 211 17.11 -4.57 7.51
CA ALA A 211 15.82 -3.95 7.20
C ALA A 211 15.70 -2.50 7.70
N ILE A 212 15.16 -1.65 6.84
CA ILE A 212 14.78 -0.27 7.20
C ILE A 212 13.46 -0.25 7.98
N PRO A 213 13.22 0.79 8.79
CA PRO A 213 11.93 0.94 9.48
C PRO A 213 10.81 1.29 8.49
N PRO A 214 9.54 0.90 8.77
CA PRO A 214 8.37 1.26 7.94
C PRO A 214 8.24 2.76 7.68
N ALA A 215 8.65 3.59 8.63
CA ALA A 215 8.67 5.05 8.49
C ALA A 215 9.53 5.55 7.31
N ALA A 216 10.53 4.80 6.86
CA ALA A 216 11.30 5.17 5.68
C ALA A 216 10.45 5.10 4.40
N VAL A 217 9.60 4.07 4.28
CA VAL A 217 8.67 3.92 3.17
C VAL A 217 7.52 4.93 3.27
N ALA A 218 7.01 5.17 4.50
CA ALA A 218 5.99 6.20 4.74
C ALA A 218 6.45 7.59 4.28
N ARG A 219 7.72 7.95 4.48
CA ARG A 219 8.29 9.22 3.98
C ARG A 219 8.31 9.28 2.44
N ALA A 220 8.56 8.17 1.76
CA ALA A 220 8.51 8.10 0.30
C ALA A 220 7.09 8.28 -0.23
N VAL A 221 6.10 7.66 0.42
CA VAL A 221 4.67 7.88 0.12
C VAL A 221 4.30 9.34 0.34
N ALA A 222 4.67 9.92 1.48
CA ALA A 222 4.41 11.32 1.80
C ALA A 222 5.05 12.27 0.78
N PHE A 223 6.29 12.01 0.36
CA PHE A 223 6.97 12.76 -0.70
C PHE A 223 6.18 12.76 -2.01
N ALA A 224 5.66 11.61 -2.45
CA ALA A 224 4.84 11.54 -3.67
C ALA A 224 3.51 12.29 -3.52
N VAL A 225 2.86 12.16 -2.35
CA VAL A 225 1.56 12.79 -2.08
C VAL A 225 1.65 14.31 -2.00
N GLU A 226 2.74 14.84 -1.44
CA GLU A 226 2.93 16.30 -1.23
C GLU A 226 3.28 17.08 -2.50
N GLN A 227 3.61 16.41 -3.61
CA GLN A 227 3.96 17.10 -4.84
C GLN A 227 2.77 17.92 -5.38
N PRO A 228 3.04 19.04 -6.08
CA PRO A 228 2.00 19.83 -6.75
C PRO A 228 1.21 19.00 -7.77
N ASP A 229 -0.03 19.39 -8.03
CA ASP A 229 -0.96 18.63 -8.89
C ASP A 229 -0.42 18.37 -10.31
N GLY A 230 0.41 19.26 -10.85
CA GLY A 230 1.05 19.08 -12.16
C GLY A 230 2.34 18.24 -12.13
N VAL A 231 2.71 17.64 -11.00
CA VAL A 231 3.92 16.84 -10.85
C VAL A 231 3.57 15.39 -10.49
N ASP A 232 3.84 14.47 -11.41
CA ASP A 232 3.71 13.04 -11.19
C ASP A 232 5.07 12.40 -10.88
N VAL A 233 5.16 11.69 -9.76
CA VAL A 233 6.34 10.91 -9.34
C VAL A 233 6.04 9.46 -9.64
N GLY A 234 6.55 8.93 -10.76
CA GLY A 234 6.18 7.61 -11.27
C GLY A 234 6.70 6.45 -10.41
N ASP A 235 8.00 6.39 -10.15
CA ASP A 235 8.65 5.30 -9.42
C ASP A 235 9.56 5.82 -8.29
N ILE A 236 9.42 5.23 -7.10
CA ILE A 236 10.33 5.47 -5.97
C ILE A 236 10.82 4.12 -5.44
N VAL A 237 12.13 3.90 -5.48
CA VAL A 237 12.76 2.71 -4.88
C VAL A 237 13.38 3.10 -3.55
N VAL A 238 12.95 2.43 -2.46
CA VAL A 238 13.44 2.69 -1.09
C VAL A 238 13.94 1.38 -0.51
N ARG A 239 15.25 1.26 -0.33
CA ARG A 239 15.87 0.01 0.16
C ARG A 239 16.98 0.29 1.15
N PRO A 240 17.33 -0.69 1.99
CA PRO A 240 18.55 -0.63 2.79
C PRO A 240 19.78 -0.38 1.92
N THR A 241 20.73 0.41 2.40
CA THR A 241 22.01 0.62 1.69
C THR A 241 22.84 -0.67 1.58
N ALA A 242 22.60 -1.63 2.47
CA ALA A 242 23.24 -2.95 2.49
C ALA A 242 22.48 -4.01 1.66
N GLN A 243 21.41 -3.64 0.95
CA GLN A 243 20.69 -4.53 0.04
C GLN A 243 21.25 -4.41 -1.38
N ASP A 244 21.65 -5.56 -1.96
CA ASP A 244 22.16 -5.68 -3.33
C ASP A 244 21.10 -5.35 -4.41
#